data_23c4e332574e9a2b7052a64de1b28330
#
_entry.id   23c4e332574e9a2b7052a64de1b28330
#
_cell.length_a   1.000
_cell.length_b   1.000
_cell.length_c   1.000
_cell.angle_alpha   90.00
_cell.angle_beta   90.00
_cell.angle_gamma   90.00
#
_symmetry.space_group_name_H-M   'P 1'
#
loop_
_entity.id
_entity.type
_entity.pdbx_description
1 polymer ?
#
loop_
_entity_poly.entity_id
_entity_poly.type
_entity_poly.pdbx_seq_one_letter_code
_entity_poly.pdbx_strand_id
1 'polypeptide(L)' 'NHLASAMIVAHNHPSGNLTPSKADHESTRKLVAAGKLFDIHVLDHIIISIKGYYSFADHGLI' A
#
# COMPACT_ATOMS: atom_id res chain seq x y z
N ASN A 1 3.17 12.30 -18.08
CA ASN A 1 1.84 12.77 -18.41
C ASN A 1 1.21 13.53 -17.25
N HIS A 2 0.73 14.68 -17.54
CA HIS A 2 0.10 15.55 -16.57
C HIS A 2 -1.25 15.04 -16.06
N LEU A 3 -1.79 14.00 -16.67
CA LEU A 3 -3.05 13.37 -16.24
C LEU A 3 -2.84 12.14 -15.37
N ALA A 4 -1.62 11.91 -14.92
CA ALA A 4 -1.34 10.80 -14.03
C ALA A 4 -2.19 10.92 -12.75
N SER A 5 -2.75 9.81 -12.33
CA SER A 5 -3.54 9.73 -11.09
C SER A 5 -2.68 9.19 -9.96
N ALA A 6 -3.12 9.44 -8.74
CA ALA A 6 -2.48 8.90 -7.55
C ALA A 6 -3.51 8.20 -6.70
N MET A 7 -3.08 7.16 -5.97
CA MET A 7 -3.97 6.43 -5.08
C MET A 7 -3.27 6.00 -3.80
N ILE A 8 -4.04 5.83 -2.76
CA ILE A 8 -3.61 5.24 -1.50
C ILE A 8 -4.51 4.05 -1.25
N VAL A 9 -3.90 2.91 -0.94
CA VAL A 9 -4.63 1.68 -0.63
C VAL A 9 -4.57 1.45 0.87
N ALA A 10 -5.68 1.05 1.46
CA ALA A 10 -5.74 0.75 2.89
C ALA A 10 -6.53 -0.52 3.12
N HIS A 11 -6.12 -1.31 4.11
CA HIS A 11 -6.89 -2.47 4.53
C HIS A 11 -6.74 -2.70 6.03
N ASN A 12 -7.68 -3.46 6.60
CA ASN A 12 -7.72 -3.71 8.02
C ASN A 12 -7.06 -5.03 8.38
N HIS A 13 -6.35 -5.03 9.52
CA HIS A 13 -5.90 -6.25 10.19
C HIS A 13 -6.69 -6.39 11.50
N PRO A 14 -7.79 -7.14 11.51
CA PRO A 14 -8.65 -7.24 12.69
C PRO A 14 -7.94 -7.77 13.93
N SER A 15 -6.89 -8.57 13.75
CA SER A 15 -6.11 -9.12 14.85
C SER A 15 -5.33 -8.07 15.63
N GLY A 16 -5.20 -6.85 15.11
CA GLY A 16 -4.37 -5.82 15.70
C GLY A 16 -2.91 -5.93 15.35
N ASN A 17 -2.50 -6.94 14.59
CA ASN A 17 -1.12 -7.09 14.14
C ASN A 17 -0.84 -6.14 12.98
N LEU A 18 0.11 -5.23 13.17
CA LEU A 18 0.47 -4.24 12.16
C LEU A 18 1.61 -4.71 11.26
N THR A 19 2.19 -5.88 11.52
CA THR A 19 3.27 -6.40 10.68
C THR A 19 2.69 -6.88 9.36
N PRO A 20 3.20 -6.37 8.21
CA PRO A 20 2.74 -6.85 6.92
C PRO A 20 3.05 -8.31 6.72
N SER A 21 2.10 -9.06 6.17
CA SER A 21 2.33 -10.45 5.78
C SER A 21 3.11 -10.49 4.46
N LYS A 22 3.61 -11.67 4.12
CA LYS A 22 4.24 -11.88 2.82
C LYS A 22 3.27 -11.57 1.69
N ALA A 23 2.00 -11.95 1.84
CA ALA A 23 0.98 -11.64 0.86
C ALA A 23 0.76 -10.14 0.73
N ASP A 24 0.84 -9.39 1.83
CA ASP A 24 0.73 -7.92 1.80
C ASP A 24 1.85 -7.31 0.96
N HIS A 25 3.08 -7.77 1.16
CA HIS A 25 4.22 -7.28 0.37
C HIS A 25 4.04 -7.60 -1.11
N GLU A 26 3.59 -8.80 -1.45
CA GLU A 26 3.37 -9.18 -2.84
C GLU A 26 2.25 -8.37 -3.47
N SER A 27 1.15 -8.16 -2.75
CA SER A 27 0.04 -7.33 -3.23
C SER A 27 0.50 -5.91 -3.52
N THR A 28 1.31 -5.35 -2.62
CA THR A 28 1.85 -3.99 -2.80
C THR A 28 2.70 -3.90 -4.05
N ARG A 29 3.59 -4.86 -4.29
CA ARG A 29 4.42 -4.86 -5.49
C ARG A 29 3.59 -4.96 -6.75
N LYS A 30 2.55 -5.80 -6.75
CA LYS A 30 1.65 -5.94 -7.89
C LYS A 30 0.87 -4.66 -8.16
N LEU A 31 0.41 -4.01 -7.10
CA LEU A 31 -0.31 -2.75 -7.23
C LEU A 31 0.57 -1.66 -7.83
N VAL A 32 1.79 -1.54 -7.35
CA VAL A 32 2.73 -0.54 -7.88
C VAL A 32 3.04 -0.80 -9.35
N ALA A 33 3.28 -2.06 -9.70
CA ALA A 33 3.58 -2.45 -11.08
C ALA A 33 2.38 -2.21 -12.00
N ALA A 34 1.18 -2.61 -11.59
CA ALA A 34 -0.03 -2.38 -12.35
C ALA A 34 -0.32 -0.89 -12.51
N GLY A 35 -0.10 -0.12 -11.45
CA GLY A 35 -0.28 1.32 -11.50
C GLY A 35 0.55 1.98 -12.58
N LYS A 36 1.80 1.54 -12.75
CA LYS A 36 2.67 2.08 -13.78
C LYS A 36 2.12 1.86 -15.18
N LEU A 37 1.44 0.75 -15.42
CA LEU A 37 0.84 0.47 -16.71
C LEU A 37 -0.31 1.40 -17.04
N PHE A 38 -0.99 1.92 -16.03
CA PHE A 38 -2.15 2.80 -16.19
C PHE A 38 -1.87 4.24 -15.81
N ASP A 39 -0.60 4.58 -15.64
CA ASP A 39 -0.18 5.93 -15.24
C ASP A 39 -0.79 6.35 -13.89
N ILE A 40 -0.85 5.40 -12.96
CA ILE A 40 -1.35 5.62 -11.61
C ILE A 40 -0.19 5.41 -10.63
N HIS A 41 0.05 6.40 -9.79
CA HIS A 41 1.07 6.32 -8.76
C HIS A 41 0.45 5.82 -7.45
N VAL A 42 0.92 4.68 -6.97
CA VAL A 42 0.53 4.18 -5.64
C VAL A 42 1.41 4.92 -4.64
N LEU A 43 0.82 5.86 -3.93
CA LEU A 43 1.54 6.70 -2.97
C LEU A 43 1.82 5.97 -1.67
N ASP A 44 0.92 5.11 -1.26
CA ASP A 44 1.06 4.36 -0.01
C ASP A 44 0.13 3.16 0.00
N HIS A 45 0.48 2.20 0.85
CA HIS A 45 -0.37 1.08 1.23
C HIS A 45 -0.36 1.07 2.76
N ILE A 46 -1.52 1.21 3.37
CA ILE A 46 -1.65 1.40 4.80
C ILE A 46 -2.42 0.23 5.41
N ILE A 47 -1.85 -0.40 6.43
CA ILE A 47 -2.51 -1.40 7.23
C ILE A 47 -3.07 -0.70 8.46
N ILE A 48 -4.36 -0.87 8.72
CA ILE A 48 -5.06 -0.21 9.82
C ILE A 48 -5.51 -1.26 10.82
N SER A 49 -5.30 -0.99 12.10
CA SER A 49 -5.84 -1.79 13.18
C SER A 49 -6.26 -0.90 14.34
N ILE A 50 -6.85 -1.49 15.38
CA ILE A 50 -7.22 -0.72 16.57
C ILE A 50 -6.00 -0.19 17.32
N LYS A 51 -4.81 -0.72 17.04
CA LYS A 51 -3.56 -0.31 17.68
C LYS A 51 -2.82 0.80 16.94
N GLY A 52 -3.28 1.16 15.74
CA GLY A 52 -2.64 2.15 14.94
C GLY A 52 -2.61 1.79 13.47
N TYR A 53 -1.54 2.17 12.80
CA TYR A 53 -1.39 1.89 11.37
C TYR A 53 0.06 1.59 11.02
N TYR A 54 0.24 0.96 9.85
CA TYR A 54 1.55 0.71 9.25
C TYR A 54 1.53 1.27 7.83
N SER A 55 2.49 2.12 7.51
CA SER A 55 2.62 2.71 6.18
C SER A 55 3.80 2.09 5.44
N PHE A 56 3.54 1.52 4.27
CA PHE A 56 4.61 0.96 3.44
C PHE A 56 5.56 2.05 2.94
N ALA A 57 5.03 3.24 2.63
CA ALA A 57 5.86 4.35 2.19
C ALA A 57 6.81 4.82 3.29
N ASP A 58 6.32 4.88 4.53
CA ASP A 58 7.15 5.29 5.68
C ASP A 58 8.32 4.33 5.93
N HIS A 59 8.19 3.09 5.47
CA HIS A 59 9.23 2.07 5.63
C HIS A 59 10.06 1.87 4.36
N GLY A 60 9.89 2.76 3.40
CA GLY A 60 10.69 2.70 2.17
C GLY A 60 10.34 1.54 1.25
N LEU A 61 9.13 0.99 1.36
CA LEU A 61 8.69 -0.16 0.57
C LEU A 61 7.89 0.23 -0.67
N ILE A 62 7.63 1.49 -0.81
CA ILE A 62 7.00 2.07 -2.01
C ILE A 62 7.84 3.24 -2.46
#